data_034471b0cffb8e20ed8e0e25ad13b795
#
_entry.id   034471b0cffb8e20ed8e0e25ad13b795
#
_cell.length_a   1.000
_cell.length_b   1.000
_cell.length_c   1.000
_cell.angle_alpha   90.00
_cell.angle_beta   90.00
_cell.angle_gamma   90.00
#
_symmetry.space_group_name_H-M   'P 1'
#
loop_
_entity.id
_entity.type
_entity.pdbx_description
1 polymer ?
#
loop_
_entity_poly.entity_id
_entity_poly.type
_entity_poly.pdbx_seq_one_letter_code
_entity_poly.pdbx_strand_id
1 'polypeptide(L)'
;LHSGRLEGIAPNLVRDIQDAIALTRENDRITLNVAFNYGGRAEIVDAVRHIMRDGHTPEAVTEELISDYLYTGGLPDADLIVRTGGEYRLSNFLLWQSAYAEYYATPTFWPDFDEGELAAALVEYSQRERRFGKVPSTDGTP
;
A
#
# COMPACT_ATOMS: atom_id res chain seq x y z
N LEU A 1 10.60 6.47 -1.08
CA LEU A 1 10.46 5.43 -2.10
C LEU A 1 9.47 5.85 -3.18
N HIS A 2 9.45 5.12 -4.29
CA HIS A 2 8.50 5.27 -5.39
C HIS A 2 7.93 3.90 -5.76
N SER A 3 6.62 3.82 -5.88
CA SER A 3 5.91 2.65 -6.39
C SER A 3 5.20 3.01 -7.70
N GLY A 4 5.45 2.22 -8.74
CA GLY A 4 4.87 2.39 -10.07
C GLY A 4 5.89 2.22 -11.19
N ARG A 5 5.42 2.33 -12.43
CA ARG A 5 6.25 2.18 -13.62
C ARG A 5 6.91 3.52 -13.98
N LEU A 6 8.20 3.50 -14.27
CA LEU A 6 8.91 4.67 -14.78
C LEU A 6 8.74 4.87 -16.30
N GLU A 7 8.30 3.84 -17.01
CA GLU A 7 8.03 3.92 -18.45
C GLU A 7 6.91 4.92 -18.75
N GLY A 8 7.15 5.78 -19.72
CA GLY A 8 6.21 6.83 -20.13
C GLY A 8 6.21 8.08 -19.25
N ILE A 9 7.03 8.13 -18.20
CA ILE A 9 7.27 9.35 -17.42
C ILE A 9 8.30 10.21 -18.12
N ALA A 10 8.13 11.54 -18.09
CA ALA A 10 9.08 12.47 -18.64
C ALA A 10 10.48 12.31 -17.99
N PRO A 11 11.59 12.30 -18.77
CA PRO A 11 12.92 12.01 -18.23
C PRO A 11 13.40 12.95 -17.12
N ASN A 12 12.96 14.20 -17.14
CA ASN A 12 13.26 15.16 -16.06
C ASN A 12 12.59 14.74 -14.75
N LEU A 13 11.31 14.30 -14.78
CA LEU A 13 10.60 13.85 -13.61
C LEU A 13 11.18 12.53 -13.07
N VAL A 14 11.63 11.62 -13.95
CA VAL A 14 12.33 10.39 -13.50
C VAL A 14 13.59 10.74 -12.72
N ARG A 15 14.38 11.74 -13.19
CA ARG A 15 15.56 12.22 -12.45
C ARG A 15 15.18 12.83 -11.10
N ASP A 16 14.16 13.67 -11.06
CA ASP A 16 13.71 14.31 -9.81
C ASP A 16 13.28 13.25 -8.78
N ILE A 17 12.60 12.17 -9.21
CA ILE A 17 12.24 11.04 -8.35
C ILE A 17 13.50 10.34 -7.82
N GLN A 18 14.48 10.05 -8.69
CA GLN A 18 15.72 9.37 -8.30
C GLN A 18 16.56 10.24 -7.34
N ASP A 19 16.65 11.53 -7.59
CA ASP A 19 17.36 12.48 -6.75
C ASP A 19 16.70 12.59 -5.36
N ALA A 20 15.37 12.64 -5.30
CA ALA A 20 14.64 12.65 -4.03
C ALA A 20 14.86 11.36 -3.21
N ILE A 21 14.87 10.20 -3.89
CA ILE A 21 15.17 8.91 -3.23
C ILE A 21 16.63 8.90 -2.71
N ALA A 22 17.59 9.36 -3.52
CA ALA A 22 18.99 9.42 -3.12
C ALA A 22 19.20 10.34 -1.92
N LEU A 23 18.58 11.52 -1.94
CA LEU A 23 18.68 12.53 -0.87
C LEU A 23 18.15 12.01 0.48
N THR A 24 17.13 11.16 0.46
CA THR A 24 16.45 10.68 1.68
C THR A 24 16.82 9.25 2.08
N ARG A 25 17.80 8.64 1.41
CA ARG A 25 18.18 7.24 1.63
C ARG A 25 18.58 6.92 3.06
N GLU A 26 19.28 7.84 3.70
CA GLU A 26 19.82 7.67 5.07
C GLU A 26 18.82 8.08 6.16
N ASN A 27 17.61 8.51 5.77
CA ASN A 27 16.57 8.85 6.76
C ASN A 27 15.94 7.55 7.29
N ASP A 28 15.78 7.47 8.62
CA ASP A 28 15.36 6.24 9.33
C ASP A 28 14.08 6.40 10.17
N ARG A 29 13.50 7.62 10.23
CA ARG A 29 12.36 7.90 11.11
C ARG A 29 11.01 7.53 10.51
N ILE A 30 10.85 7.73 9.21
CA ILE A 30 9.62 7.46 8.46
C ILE A 30 9.96 7.13 7.02
N THR A 31 9.26 6.17 6.44
CA THR A 31 9.33 5.88 5.01
C THR A 31 8.13 6.51 4.30
N LEU A 32 8.40 7.51 3.44
CA LEU A 32 7.41 8.01 2.50
C LEU A 32 7.54 7.21 1.18
N ASN A 33 6.46 6.56 0.77
CA ASN A 33 6.35 5.87 -0.51
C ASN A 33 5.30 6.56 -1.37
N VAL A 34 5.71 7.10 -2.52
CA VAL A 34 4.83 7.82 -3.45
C VAL A 34 4.43 6.89 -4.59
N ALA A 35 3.14 6.58 -4.68
CA ALA A 35 2.58 5.81 -5.79
C ALA A 35 2.29 6.76 -6.97
N PHE A 36 3.15 6.74 -8.00
CA PHE A 36 3.01 7.55 -9.21
C PHE A 36 3.14 6.68 -10.46
N ASN A 37 2.26 6.87 -11.44
CA ASN A 37 2.10 5.95 -12.58
C ASN A 37 1.90 4.50 -12.13
N TYR A 38 1.06 4.33 -11.10
CA TYR A 38 0.84 3.10 -10.35
C TYR A 38 -0.54 2.51 -10.67
N GLY A 39 -0.63 1.19 -10.61
CA GLY A 39 -1.89 0.47 -10.62
C GLY A 39 -1.71 -0.94 -10.09
N GLY A 40 -2.47 -1.33 -9.06
CA GLY A 40 -2.31 -2.59 -8.34
C GLY A 40 -2.41 -3.84 -9.22
N ARG A 41 -3.29 -3.85 -10.24
CA ARG A 41 -3.34 -4.97 -11.19
C ARG A 41 -2.06 -5.09 -12.01
N ALA A 42 -1.51 -3.94 -12.45
CA ALA A 42 -0.27 -3.93 -13.22
C ALA A 42 0.92 -4.36 -12.36
N GLU A 43 0.99 -3.90 -11.12
CA GLU A 43 1.99 -4.30 -10.13
C GLU A 43 2.03 -5.82 -9.94
N ILE A 44 0.87 -6.45 -9.69
CA ILE A 44 0.78 -7.90 -9.52
C ILE A 44 1.26 -8.64 -10.78
N VAL A 45 0.86 -8.18 -11.97
CA VAL A 45 1.32 -8.79 -13.23
C VAL A 45 2.82 -8.63 -13.40
N ASP A 46 3.39 -7.49 -13.02
CA ASP A 46 4.84 -7.27 -13.11
C ASP A 46 5.60 -8.12 -12.09
N ALA A 47 5.10 -8.26 -10.86
CA ALA A 47 5.64 -9.16 -9.85
C ALA A 47 5.70 -10.61 -10.37
N VAL A 48 4.59 -11.13 -10.90
CA VAL A 48 4.54 -12.47 -11.50
C VAL A 48 5.56 -12.63 -12.63
N ARG A 49 5.67 -11.63 -13.52
CA ARG A 49 6.67 -11.66 -14.61
C ARG A 49 8.10 -11.70 -14.12
N HIS A 50 8.42 -10.98 -13.05
CA HIS A 50 9.75 -10.99 -12.45
C HIS A 50 10.04 -12.34 -11.81
N ILE A 51 9.11 -12.90 -11.01
CA ILE A 51 9.23 -14.24 -10.42
C ILE A 51 9.53 -15.29 -11.51
N MET A 52 8.80 -15.24 -12.63
CA MET A 52 9.02 -16.16 -13.76
C MET A 52 10.40 -15.96 -14.43
N ARG A 53 10.86 -14.71 -14.59
CA ARG A 53 12.19 -14.41 -15.17
C ARG A 53 13.33 -14.90 -14.28
N ASP A 54 13.15 -14.83 -12.97
CA ASP A 54 14.14 -15.27 -11.98
C ASP A 54 14.15 -16.80 -11.82
N GLY A 55 13.28 -17.51 -12.55
CA GLY A 55 13.30 -18.96 -12.65
C GLY A 55 12.68 -19.71 -11.48
N HIS A 56 11.85 -19.04 -10.69
CA HIS A 56 11.10 -19.70 -9.61
C HIS A 56 10.13 -20.75 -10.19
N THR A 57 10.06 -21.92 -9.51
CA THR A 57 9.07 -22.95 -9.88
C THR A 57 7.68 -22.57 -9.35
N PRO A 58 6.59 -23.11 -9.94
CA PRO A 58 5.25 -22.83 -9.43
C PRO A 58 5.08 -23.15 -7.94
N GLU A 59 5.75 -24.20 -7.45
CA GLU A 59 5.69 -24.66 -6.05
C GLU A 59 6.40 -23.69 -5.09
N ALA A 60 7.33 -22.89 -5.59
CA ALA A 60 8.04 -21.87 -4.81
C ALA A 60 7.26 -20.57 -4.68
N VAL A 61 6.16 -20.38 -5.44
CA VAL A 61 5.37 -19.16 -5.39
C VAL A 61 4.46 -19.19 -4.17
N THR A 62 4.77 -18.33 -3.19
CA THR A 62 3.98 -18.10 -1.97
C THR A 62 3.47 -16.66 -1.92
N GLU A 63 2.58 -16.36 -0.98
CA GLU A 63 2.11 -14.98 -0.75
C GLU A 63 3.27 -14.05 -0.39
N GLU A 64 4.22 -14.54 0.42
CA GLU A 64 5.42 -13.80 0.81
C GLU A 64 6.29 -13.48 -0.40
N LEU A 65 6.54 -14.49 -1.27
CA LEU A 65 7.34 -14.26 -2.48
C LEU A 65 6.67 -13.23 -3.39
N ILE A 66 5.35 -13.28 -3.56
CA ILE A 66 4.63 -12.26 -4.34
C ILE A 66 4.83 -10.89 -3.69
N SER A 67 4.64 -10.77 -2.37
CA SER A 67 4.81 -9.51 -1.62
C SER A 67 6.20 -8.92 -1.80
N ASP A 68 7.26 -9.75 -1.80
CA ASP A 68 8.64 -9.30 -2.01
C ASP A 68 8.89 -8.75 -3.42
N TYR A 69 8.14 -9.24 -4.42
CA TYR A 69 8.25 -8.81 -5.82
C TYR A 69 7.32 -7.65 -6.20
N LEU A 70 6.41 -7.24 -5.31
CA LEU A 70 5.61 -6.04 -5.52
C LEU A 70 6.48 -4.77 -5.49
N TYR A 71 5.97 -3.65 -6.01
CA TYR A 71 6.67 -2.36 -5.96
C TYR A 71 6.90 -1.86 -4.53
N THR A 72 6.15 -2.41 -3.58
CA THR A 72 6.26 -2.16 -2.14
C THR A 72 7.12 -3.20 -1.42
N GLY A 73 7.86 -4.05 -2.14
CA GLY A 73 8.70 -5.09 -1.54
C GLY A 73 9.58 -4.55 -0.41
N GLY A 74 9.57 -5.25 0.72
CA GLY A 74 10.27 -4.82 1.94
C GLY A 74 9.52 -3.80 2.81
N LEU A 75 8.34 -3.32 2.38
CA LEU A 75 7.44 -2.55 3.23
C LEU A 75 6.36 -3.46 3.84
N PRO A 76 5.85 -3.13 5.03
CA PRO A 76 4.70 -3.84 5.60
C PRO A 76 3.43 -3.56 4.77
N ASP A 77 2.46 -4.47 4.87
CA ASP A 77 1.11 -4.25 4.36
C ASP A 77 0.45 -3.05 5.04
N ALA A 78 -0.52 -2.45 4.36
CA ALA A 78 -1.23 -1.30 4.88
C ALA A 78 -2.13 -1.69 6.05
N ASP A 79 -2.01 -1.00 7.17
CA ASP A 79 -2.93 -1.15 8.31
C ASP A 79 -4.19 -0.31 8.15
N LEU A 80 -4.06 0.87 7.56
CA LEU A 80 -5.15 1.83 7.38
C LEU A 80 -5.07 2.48 5.99
N ILE A 81 -6.18 2.45 5.27
CA ILE A 81 -6.39 3.23 4.04
C ILE A 81 -7.29 4.42 4.37
N VAL A 82 -6.75 5.62 4.20
CA VAL A 82 -7.51 6.85 4.31
C VAL A 82 -7.92 7.31 2.91
N ARG A 83 -9.21 7.40 2.64
CA ARG A 83 -9.76 7.89 1.37
C ARG A 83 -10.45 9.22 1.57
N THR A 84 -9.92 10.26 0.94
CA THR A 84 -10.47 11.62 0.92
C THR A 84 -11.46 11.81 -0.24
N GLY A 85 -12.29 12.86 -0.18
CA GLY A 85 -13.21 13.23 -1.25
C GLY A 85 -14.53 12.46 -1.27
N GLY A 86 -14.92 11.80 -0.17
CA GLY A 86 -16.23 11.16 0.00
C GLY A 86 -16.45 9.88 -0.81
N GLU A 87 -15.40 9.26 -1.30
CA GLU A 87 -15.49 8.07 -2.13
C GLU A 87 -15.13 6.79 -1.37
N TYR A 88 -15.89 5.69 -1.62
CA TYR A 88 -15.73 4.39 -0.95
C TYR A 88 -15.20 3.32 -1.93
N ARG A 89 -14.14 3.63 -2.66
CA ARG A 89 -13.53 2.68 -3.61
C ARG A 89 -12.01 2.77 -3.59
N LEU A 90 -11.32 1.65 -3.79
CA LEU A 90 -9.84 1.59 -3.89
C LEU A 90 -9.29 2.14 -5.19
N SER A 91 -10.06 2.11 -6.26
CA SER A 91 -9.64 2.56 -7.59
C SER A 91 -8.31 1.98 -8.05
N ASN A 92 -8.12 0.67 -7.88
CA ASN A 92 -6.91 -0.05 -8.29
C ASN A 92 -5.64 0.36 -7.50
N PHE A 93 -5.82 0.86 -6.26
CA PHE A 93 -4.72 1.28 -5.38
C PHE A 93 -4.42 0.20 -4.34
N LEU A 94 -3.16 -0.22 -4.22
CA LEU A 94 -2.64 -1.17 -3.22
C LEU A 94 -3.52 -2.42 -3.02
N LEU A 95 -3.93 -3.09 -4.11
CA LEU A 95 -4.91 -4.20 -4.05
C LEU A 95 -4.44 -5.37 -3.20
N TRP A 96 -3.17 -5.71 -3.27
CA TRP A 96 -2.58 -6.79 -2.48
C TRP A 96 -2.37 -6.35 -1.04
N GLN A 97 -1.68 -5.25 -0.85
CA GLN A 97 -1.24 -4.74 0.44
C GLN A 97 -2.39 -4.26 1.34
N SER A 98 -3.58 -4.02 0.78
CA SER A 98 -4.76 -3.58 1.51
C SER A 98 -5.73 -4.70 1.87
N ALA A 99 -5.36 -5.97 1.63
CA ALA A 99 -6.25 -7.12 1.83
C ALA A 99 -6.84 -7.19 3.25
N TYR A 100 -6.09 -6.75 4.25
CA TYR A 100 -6.50 -6.71 5.66
C TYR A 100 -6.48 -5.31 6.27
N ALA A 101 -6.38 -4.27 5.42
CA ALA A 101 -6.40 -2.89 5.88
C ALA A 101 -7.78 -2.47 6.37
N GLU A 102 -7.81 -1.64 7.40
CA GLU A 102 -9.01 -0.88 7.75
C GLU A 102 -9.20 0.31 6.81
N TYR A 103 -10.45 0.71 6.58
CA TYR A 103 -10.79 1.79 5.68
C TYR A 103 -11.43 2.94 6.42
N TYR A 104 -10.89 4.13 6.23
CA TYR A 104 -11.47 5.39 6.68
C TYR A 104 -11.75 6.27 5.48
N ALA A 105 -12.99 6.70 5.28
CA ALA A 105 -13.37 7.61 4.21
C ALA A 105 -13.89 8.92 4.80
N THR A 106 -13.37 10.05 4.33
CA THR A 106 -13.79 11.38 4.71
C THR A 106 -14.29 12.19 3.49
N PRO A 107 -15.33 13.02 3.63
CA PRO A 107 -15.75 13.94 2.57
C PRO A 107 -14.73 15.05 2.30
N THR A 108 -13.78 15.29 3.21
CA THR A 108 -12.75 16.30 3.09
C THR A 108 -11.87 16.03 1.86
N PHE A 109 -11.63 17.03 1.02
CA PHE A 109 -10.75 16.90 -0.12
C PHE A 109 -9.28 16.89 0.30
N TRP A 110 -8.41 16.26 -0.49
CA TRP A 110 -7.00 16.13 -0.17
C TRP A 110 -6.28 17.45 0.19
N PRO A 111 -6.52 18.59 -0.50
CA PRO A 111 -5.88 19.85 -0.12
C PRO A 111 -6.28 20.39 1.25
N ASP A 112 -7.44 19.98 1.75
CA ASP A 112 -8.01 20.42 3.03
C ASP A 112 -7.82 19.36 4.14
N PHE A 113 -7.23 18.21 3.82
CA PHE A 113 -6.96 17.13 4.77
C PHE A 113 -5.77 17.49 5.65
N ASP A 114 -6.05 17.88 6.87
CA ASP A 114 -5.07 18.39 7.84
C ASP A 114 -4.75 17.39 8.97
N GLU A 115 -3.99 17.85 9.97
CA GLU A 115 -3.63 17.07 11.16
C GLU A 115 -4.87 16.64 11.96
N GLY A 116 -5.90 17.48 12.04
CA GLY A 116 -7.16 17.16 12.74
C GLY A 116 -7.90 16.01 12.09
N GLU A 117 -8.00 16.01 10.76
CA GLU A 117 -8.59 14.93 9.96
C GLU A 117 -7.80 13.62 10.13
N LEU A 118 -6.46 13.70 10.10
CA LEU A 118 -5.62 12.54 10.34
C LEU A 118 -5.80 11.99 11.75
N ALA A 119 -5.85 12.85 12.77
CA ALA A 119 -6.10 12.44 14.14
C ALA A 119 -7.45 11.75 14.29
N ALA A 120 -8.51 12.26 13.65
CA ALA A 120 -9.83 11.63 13.65
C ALA A 120 -9.79 10.23 13.03
N ALA A 121 -9.10 10.05 11.89
CA ALA A 121 -8.92 8.75 11.25
C ALA A 121 -8.19 7.75 12.16
N LEU A 122 -7.15 8.19 12.86
CA LEU A 122 -6.38 7.36 13.80
C LEU A 122 -7.19 6.99 15.05
N VAL A 123 -7.99 7.90 15.57
CA VAL A 123 -8.90 7.62 16.70
C VAL A 123 -9.93 6.57 16.30
N GLU A 124 -10.57 6.70 15.13
CA GLU A 124 -11.51 5.70 14.64
C GLU A 124 -10.83 4.34 14.42
N TYR A 125 -9.65 4.34 13.79
CA TYR A 125 -8.87 3.11 13.62
C TYR A 125 -8.56 2.42 14.96
N SER A 126 -8.19 3.18 15.99
CA SER A 126 -7.85 2.63 17.31
C SER A 126 -9.02 1.94 18.02
N GLN A 127 -10.25 2.26 17.63
CA GLN A 127 -11.47 1.67 18.20
C GLN A 127 -11.92 0.39 17.48
N ARG A 128 -11.30 0.06 16.34
CA ARG A 128 -11.65 -1.11 15.55
C ARG A 128 -10.95 -2.36 16.05
N GLU A 129 -11.67 -3.47 16.11
CA GLU A 129 -11.11 -4.78 16.44
C GLU A 129 -10.67 -5.50 15.14
N ARG A 130 -9.37 -5.67 14.94
CA ARG A 130 -8.81 -6.38 13.78
C ARG A 130 -8.90 -7.89 14.02
N ARG A 131 -9.68 -8.59 13.21
CA ARG A 131 -9.95 -10.02 13.37
C ARG A 131 -9.15 -10.93 12.44
N PHE A 132 -8.50 -10.38 11.42
CA PHE A 132 -7.71 -11.13 10.41
C PHE A 132 -8.40 -12.41 9.93
N GLY A 133 -9.72 -12.32 9.64
CA GLY A 133 -10.53 -13.46 9.22
C GLY A 133 -10.89 -14.48 10.31
N LYS A 134 -10.54 -14.27 11.58
CA LYS A 134 -10.92 -15.16 12.68
C LYS A 134 -12.37 -14.92 13.09
N VAL A 135 -13.14 -16.01 13.17
CA VAL A 135 -14.50 -15.99 13.74
C VAL A 135 -14.36 -15.94 15.28
N PRO A 136 -15.13 -15.09 15.99
CA PRO A 136 -15.18 -15.15 17.46
C PRO A 136 -15.55 -16.56 17.91
N SER A 137 -14.79 -17.14 18.82
CA SER A 137 -15.16 -18.42 19.43
C SER A 137 -16.47 -18.22 20.20
N THR A 138 -17.52 -18.92 19.79
CA THR A 138 -18.81 -18.96 20.50
C THR A 138 -18.77 -19.89 21.70
N ASP A 139 -17.63 -20.03 22.36
CA ASP A 139 -17.52 -20.79 23.60
C ASP A 139 -17.95 -19.94 24.80
N GLY A 140 -19.24 -19.74 24.87
CA GLY A 140 -19.95 -19.15 25.98
C GLY A 140 -21.31 -19.83 26.14
N THR A 141 -21.28 -21.11 26.46
CA THR A 141 -22.49 -21.80 27.01
C THR A 141 -22.49 -21.61 28.51
N PRO A 142 -23.63 -21.20 29.09
CA PRO A 142 -23.79 -21.03 30.54
C PRO A 142 -23.70 -22.33 31.32
#